data_dd862ce3f6afa7c53ae495cf345f5aec
#
_entry.id   dd862ce3f6afa7c53ae495cf345f5aec
#
_cell.length_a   1.000
_cell.length_b   1.000
_cell.length_c   1.000
_cell.angle_alpha   90.00
_cell.angle_beta   90.00
_cell.angle_gamma   90.00
#
_symmetry.space_group_name_H-M   'P 1'
#
loop_
_entity.id
_entity.type
_entity.pdbx_description
1 polymer ?
#
loop_
_entity_poly.entity_id
_entity_poly.type
_entity_poly.pdbx_seq_one_letter_code
_entity_poly.pdbx_strand_id
1 'polypeptide(L)'
;MVRQATIDKLHDMRLSAMADAFENQCSDPRAFEPLSFEDRFGLMVDKEWEKRKNSKLQKLIRAAGFRYPNACTEDIEYHPDRKLDKAQMLEFSTCKYIADDHHIILKGASGNGKTYISCALGMAACRNYIKTRYIRLPDLLNELTIAYGEGTFKKVISSYQKIDLLILDEFLLSPVSVEQASALLEIIEARSIKGSVIFCTQFEPDGWYTRIGDESNATLTEAIIDRIVHNAYSVSIEGRVSMRERHGLNAPQKGGSDA
;
A
#
# COMPACT_ATOMS: atom_id res chain seq x y z
N MET A 1 28.73 -30.86 23.83
CA MET A 1 27.61 -31.73 23.42
C MET A 1 26.24 -31.09 23.63
N VAL A 2 25.86 -30.67 24.87
CA VAL A 2 24.51 -30.06 25.11
C VAL A 2 24.27 -28.79 24.30
N ARG A 3 25.26 -27.86 24.23
CA ARG A 3 25.17 -26.61 23.48
C ARG A 3 24.82 -26.85 22.00
N GLN A 4 25.57 -27.71 21.30
CA GLN A 4 25.33 -27.94 19.87
C GLN A 4 23.95 -28.58 19.63
N ALA A 5 23.57 -29.54 20.42
CA ALA A 5 22.25 -30.17 20.32
C ALA A 5 21.09 -29.19 20.56
N THR A 6 21.30 -28.16 21.39
CA THR A 6 20.30 -27.08 21.59
C THR A 6 20.21 -26.17 20.37
N ILE A 7 21.35 -25.79 19.80
CA ILE A 7 21.43 -24.97 18.56
C ILE A 7 20.72 -25.72 17.42
N ASP A 8 21.04 -27.01 17.22
CA ASP A 8 20.44 -27.81 16.17
C ASP A 8 18.91 -27.90 16.31
N LYS A 9 18.41 -28.10 17.53
CA LYS A 9 16.96 -28.12 17.81
C LYS A 9 16.28 -26.76 17.53
N LEU A 10 16.93 -25.64 17.88
CA LEU A 10 16.41 -24.30 17.56
C LEU A 10 16.32 -24.08 16.05
N HIS A 11 17.31 -24.55 15.28
CA HIS A 11 17.25 -24.51 13.83
C HIS A 11 16.12 -25.39 13.26
N ASP A 12 15.96 -26.61 13.76
CA ASP A 12 14.86 -27.52 13.36
C ASP A 12 13.49 -26.90 13.63
N MET A 13 13.35 -26.21 14.75
CA MET A 13 12.15 -25.44 15.09
C MET A 13 12.01 -24.12 14.29
N ARG A 14 12.93 -23.81 13.37
CA ARG A 14 12.99 -22.57 12.59
C ARG A 14 13.10 -21.30 13.46
N LEU A 15 13.83 -21.40 14.58
CA LEU A 15 14.14 -20.32 15.51
C LEU A 15 15.60 -19.86 15.34
N SER A 16 15.99 -19.55 14.10
CA SER A 16 17.39 -19.33 13.75
C SER A 16 17.99 -18.08 14.40
N ALA A 17 17.22 -16.98 14.58
CA ALA A 17 17.76 -15.82 15.29
C ALA A 17 17.91 -16.07 16.80
N MET A 18 17.04 -16.89 17.37
CA MET A 18 17.19 -17.34 18.76
C MET A 18 18.39 -18.27 18.91
N ALA A 19 18.67 -19.14 17.93
CA ALA A 19 19.85 -19.99 17.89
C ALA A 19 21.13 -19.16 17.84
N ASP A 20 21.19 -18.17 16.94
CA ASP A 20 22.33 -17.23 16.80
C ASP A 20 22.55 -16.44 18.10
N ALA A 21 21.48 -15.95 18.75
CA ALA A 21 21.55 -15.24 20.01
C ALA A 21 22.02 -16.14 21.18
N PHE A 22 21.56 -17.40 21.22
CA PHE A 22 22.02 -18.39 22.20
C PHE A 22 23.51 -18.70 22.00
N GLU A 23 23.94 -18.91 20.77
CA GLU A 23 25.35 -19.17 20.44
C GLU A 23 26.24 -18.00 20.85
N ASN A 24 25.80 -16.77 20.62
CA ASN A 24 26.50 -15.55 20.98
C ASN A 24 26.67 -15.43 22.49
N GLN A 25 25.62 -15.66 23.27
CA GLN A 25 25.69 -15.65 24.74
C GLN A 25 26.63 -16.75 25.29
N CYS A 26 26.67 -17.92 24.65
CA CYS A 26 27.58 -18.98 25.01
C CYS A 26 29.04 -18.72 24.63
N SER A 27 29.28 -17.88 23.62
CA SER A 27 30.62 -17.57 23.12
C SER A 27 31.31 -16.45 23.91
N ASP A 28 30.52 -15.53 24.45
CA ASP A 28 31.00 -14.46 25.35
C ASP A 28 30.23 -14.41 26.66
N PRO A 29 30.44 -15.40 27.58
CA PRO A 29 29.72 -15.46 28.84
C PRO A 29 29.89 -14.21 29.71
N ARG A 30 31.07 -13.54 29.63
CA ARG A 30 31.38 -12.39 30.48
C ARG A 30 30.51 -11.17 30.16
N ALA A 31 30.16 -10.98 28.90
CA ALA A 31 29.26 -9.89 28.48
C ALA A 31 27.85 -10.02 29.04
N PHE A 32 27.44 -11.25 29.36
CA PHE A 32 26.09 -11.57 29.83
C PHE A 32 26.03 -11.95 31.31
N GLU A 33 27.18 -11.97 32.02
CA GLU A 33 27.28 -12.33 33.45
C GLU A 33 26.42 -11.43 34.36
N PRO A 34 26.31 -10.08 34.10
CA PRO A 34 25.48 -9.22 34.94
C PRO A 34 23.96 -9.42 34.79
N LEU A 35 23.52 -10.18 33.78
CA LEU A 35 22.12 -10.37 33.44
C LEU A 35 21.54 -11.61 34.11
N SER A 36 20.32 -11.53 34.61
CA SER A 36 19.56 -12.67 35.09
C SER A 36 19.29 -13.70 33.98
N PHE A 37 18.90 -14.91 34.33
CA PHE A 37 18.48 -15.91 33.35
C PHE A 37 17.27 -15.40 32.52
N GLU A 38 16.30 -14.76 33.19
CA GLU A 38 15.09 -14.21 32.58
C GLU A 38 15.44 -13.16 31.53
N ASP A 39 16.35 -12.22 31.85
CA ASP A 39 16.81 -11.19 30.93
C ASP A 39 17.49 -11.79 29.70
N ARG A 40 18.39 -12.74 29.92
CA ARG A 40 19.14 -13.41 28.86
C ARG A 40 18.22 -14.22 27.94
N PHE A 41 17.23 -14.91 28.51
CA PHE A 41 16.22 -15.63 27.74
C PHE A 41 15.33 -14.66 26.97
N GLY A 42 14.89 -13.56 27.60
CA GLY A 42 14.13 -12.49 26.97
C GLY A 42 14.83 -11.93 25.74
N LEU A 43 16.12 -11.60 25.84
CA LEU A 43 16.92 -11.13 24.68
C LEU A 43 16.94 -12.10 23.51
N MET A 44 16.99 -13.42 23.76
CA MET A 44 16.94 -14.43 22.71
C MET A 44 15.56 -14.48 22.02
N VAL A 45 14.49 -14.41 22.82
CA VAL A 45 13.11 -14.39 22.31
C VAL A 45 12.86 -13.12 21.49
N ASP A 46 13.31 -11.96 21.95
CA ASP A 46 13.16 -10.69 21.27
C ASP A 46 13.83 -10.69 19.89
N LYS A 47 15.04 -11.27 19.79
CA LYS A 47 15.74 -11.42 18.50
C LYS A 47 14.93 -12.22 17.47
N GLU A 48 14.34 -13.34 17.89
CA GLU A 48 13.51 -14.16 17.00
C GLU A 48 12.20 -13.43 16.64
N TRP A 49 11.59 -12.74 17.60
CA TRP A 49 10.39 -11.96 17.41
C TRP A 49 10.59 -10.83 16.41
N GLU A 50 11.63 -10.02 16.58
CA GLU A 50 12.00 -8.94 15.67
C GLU A 50 12.26 -9.45 14.25
N LYS A 51 13.03 -10.55 14.11
CA LYS A 51 13.29 -11.17 12.81
C LYS A 51 12.01 -11.62 12.12
N ARG A 52 11.09 -12.24 12.85
CA ARG A 52 9.79 -12.67 12.29
C ARG A 52 8.92 -11.49 11.89
N LYS A 53 8.83 -10.47 12.72
CA LYS A 53 8.12 -9.23 12.40
C LYS A 53 8.68 -8.57 11.15
N ASN A 54 10.00 -8.39 11.09
CA ASN A 54 10.66 -7.80 9.92
C ASN A 54 10.46 -8.65 8.65
N SER A 55 10.58 -9.96 8.76
CA SER A 55 10.37 -10.87 7.63
C SER A 55 8.91 -10.82 7.12
N LYS A 56 7.93 -10.73 8.03
CA LYS A 56 6.51 -10.57 7.67
C LYS A 56 6.28 -9.24 6.95
N LEU A 57 6.82 -8.14 7.49
CA LEU A 57 6.73 -6.82 6.89
C LEU A 57 7.33 -6.80 5.47
N GLN A 58 8.54 -7.31 5.31
CA GLN A 58 9.20 -7.39 4.00
C GLN A 58 8.43 -8.23 2.98
N LYS A 59 7.77 -9.30 3.41
CA LYS A 59 6.88 -10.09 2.55
C LYS A 59 5.67 -9.30 2.10
N LEU A 60 5.03 -8.53 3.00
CA LEU A 60 3.88 -7.68 2.67
C LEU A 60 4.28 -6.59 1.68
N ILE A 61 5.39 -5.88 1.91
CA ILE A 61 5.89 -4.82 1.01
C ILE A 61 6.17 -5.38 -0.39
N ARG A 62 6.87 -6.52 -0.48
CA ARG A 62 7.13 -7.17 -1.77
C ARG A 62 5.86 -7.61 -2.48
N ALA A 63 4.91 -8.20 -1.74
CA ALA A 63 3.64 -8.64 -2.31
C ALA A 63 2.75 -7.48 -2.77
N ALA A 64 2.87 -6.31 -2.15
CA ALA A 64 2.12 -5.11 -2.52
C ALA A 64 2.47 -4.60 -3.93
N GLY A 65 3.70 -4.76 -4.40
CA GLY A 65 4.12 -4.37 -5.74
C GLY A 65 4.12 -2.85 -5.98
N PHE A 66 4.48 -2.05 -4.98
CA PHE A 66 4.48 -0.59 -5.06
C PHE A 66 5.38 -0.07 -6.19
N ARG A 67 4.91 0.95 -6.91
CA ARG A 67 5.74 1.70 -7.87
C ARG A 67 6.88 2.45 -7.19
N TYR A 68 6.63 2.96 -5.97
CA TYR A 68 7.62 3.62 -5.11
C TYR A 68 7.77 2.82 -3.81
N PRO A 69 8.63 1.79 -3.77
CA PRO A 69 8.77 0.90 -2.61
C PRO A 69 9.39 1.57 -1.38
N ASN A 70 9.99 2.75 -1.56
CA ASN A 70 10.58 3.54 -0.48
C ASN A 70 9.74 4.78 -0.12
N ALA A 71 8.51 4.89 -0.65
CA ALA A 71 7.64 6.02 -0.32
C ALA A 71 7.29 6.02 1.17
N CYS A 72 7.35 7.19 1.78
CA CYS A 72 7.10 7.40 3.20
C CYS A 72 6.14 8.56 3.41
N THR A 73 5.26 8.45 4.38
CA THR A 73 4.30 9.52 4.70
C THR A 73 4.99 10.75 5.26
N GLU A 74 6.12 10.57 5.91
CA GLU A 74 6.98 11.62 6.47
C GLU A 74 7.64 12.48 5.38
N ASP A 75 7.85 11.90 4.18
CA ASP A 75 8.47 12.57 3.04
C ASP A 75 7.47 13.26 2.11
N ILE A 76 6.19 13.28 2.48
CA ILE A 76 5.18 14.01 1.71
C ILE A 76 5.41 15.52 1.85
N GLU A 77 5.63 16.18 0.72
CA GLU A 77 5.86 17.61 0.70
C GLU A 77 4.54 18.41 0.65
N TYR A 78 4.40 19.36 1.58
CA TYR A 78 3.19 20.20 1.76
C TYR A 78 3.46 21.63 1.29
N HIS A 79 3.68 21.80 -0.02
CA HIS A 79 3.82 23.13 -0.59
C HIS A 79 2.45 23.86 -0.62
N PRO A 80 2.40 25.18 -0.38
CA PRO A 80 1.13 25.92 -0.31
C PRO A 80 0.25 25.80 -1.57
N ASP A 81 0.87 25.69 -2.75
CA ASP A 81 0.17 25.54 -4.03
C ASP A 81 -0.47 24.17 -4.22
N ARG A 82 -0.11 23.18 -3.39
CA ARG A 82 -0.66 21.81 -3.48
C ARG A 82 -2.01 21.67 -2.79
N LYS A 83 -2.36 22.57 -1.88
CA LYS A 83 -3.59 22.50 -1.05
C LYS A 83 -3.78 21.15 -0.35
N LEU A 84 -2.69 20.43 -0.08
CA LEU A 84 -2.72 19.14 0.57
C LEU A 84 -2.74 19.34 2.10
N ASP A 85 -3.75 18.82 2.76
CA ASP A 85 -3.89 18.92 4.21
C ASP A 85 -2.99 17.87 4.92
N LYS A 86 -2.05 18.38 5.71
CA LYS A 86 -1.12 17.55 6.48
C LYS A 86 -1.81 16.75 7.58
N ALA A 87 -2.80 17.34 8.25
CA ALA A 87 -3.53 16.66 9.33
C ALA A 87 -4.32 15.47 8.77
N GLN A 88 -4.98 15.64 7.62
CA GLN A 88 -5.68 14.57 6.93
C GLN A 88 -4.74 13.45 6.49
N MET A 89 -3.55 13.78 5.96
CA MET A 89 -2.54 12.77 5.57
C MET A 89 -2.02 11.99 6.78
N LEU A 90 -1.81 12.65 7.92
CA LEU A 90 -1.44 11.99 9.17
C LEU A 90 -2.56 11.07 9.67
N GLU A 91 -3.82 11.49 9.61
CA GLU A 91 -4.96 10.65 9.95
C GLU A 91 -5.00 9.40 9.07
N PHE A 92 -4.85 9.53 7.77
CA PHE A 92 -4.81 8.37 6.87
C PHE A 92 -3.63 7.43 7.16
N SER A 93 -2.49 7.96 7.60
CA SER A 93 -1.33 7.13 7.96
C SER A 93 -1.58 6.22 9.16
N THR A 94 -2.59 6.51 10.00
CA THR A 94 -3.05 5.62 11.09
C THR A 94 -3.77 4.37 10.59
N CYS A 95 -4.16 4.34 9.31
CA CYS A 95 -4.93 3.25 8.69
C CYS A 95 -6.34 3.04 9.26
N LYS A 96 -6.90 4.00 10.01
CA LYS A 96 -8.24 3.91 10.58
C LYS A 96 -9.30 3.75 9.47
N TYR A 97 -9.16 4.50 8.36
CA TYR A 97 -10.07 4.39 7.22
C TYR A 97 -10.16 2.97 6.64
N ILE A 98 -9.09 2.15 6.78
CA ILE A 98 -9.10 0.75 6.35
C ILE A 98 -9.91 -0.11 7.31
N ALA A 99 -9.80 0.15 8.62
CA ALA A 99 -10.60 -0.55 9.64
C ALA A 99 -12.10 -0.23 9.53
N ASP A 100 -12.43 0.96 9.03
CA ASP A 100 -13.79 1.45 8.81
C ASP A 100 -14.31 1.13 7.39
N ASP A 101 -13.54 0.38 6.58
CA ASP A 101 -13.82 0.01 5.17
C ASP A 101 -14.07 1.22 4.24
N HIS A 102 -13.54 2.41 4.58
CA HIS A 102 -13.67 3.60 3.75
C HIS A 102 -12.63 3.66 2.64
N HIS A 103 -12.96 4.32 1.55
CA HIS A 103 -12.10 4.54 0.40
C HIS A 103 -11.42 5.90 0.44
N ILE A 104 -10.40 6.12 -0.39
CA ILE A 104 -9.77 7.42 -0.62
C ILE A 104 -9.71 7.68 -2.13
N ILE A 105 -10.15 8.86 -2.56
CA ILE A 105 -9.99 9.35 -3.94
C ILE A 105 -8.94 10.43 -3.94
N LEU A 106 -7.75 10.16 -4.49
CA LEU A 106 -6.69 11.14 -4.71
C LEU A 106 -6.84 11.72 -6.11
N LYS A 107 -7.26 12.99 -6.19
CA LYS A 107 -7.51 13.71 -7.45
C LYS A 107 -6.40 14.73 -7.74
N GLY A 108 -6.12 14.98 -9.00
CA GLY A 108 -5.22 16.06 -9.41
C GLY A 108 -4.52 15.78 -10.73
N ALA A 109 -3.87 16.79 -11.30
CA ALA A 109 -3.16 16.70 -12.57
C ALA A 109 -2.01 15.68 -12.54
N SER A 110 -1.53 15.29 -13.72
CA SER A 110 -0.32 14.46 -13.83
C SER A 110 0.87 15.17 -13.18
N GLY A 111 1.70 14.41 -12.46
CA GLY A 111 2.87 14.97 -11.78
C GLY A 111 2.61 15.52 -10.38
N ASN A 112 1.36 15.63 -9.89
CA ASN A 112 1.05 16.16 -8.56
C ASN A 112 1.36 15.19 -7.40
N GLY A 113 1.98 14.04 -7.66
CA GLY A 113 2.45 13.13 -6.62
C GLY A 113 1.40 12.15 -6.07
N LYS A 114 0.24 11.97 -6.74
CA LYS A 114 -0.81 11.01 -6.34
C LYS A 114 -0.26 9.61 -6.11
N THR A 115 0.47 9.07 -7.09
CA THR A 115 1.08 7.74 -7.02
C THR A 115 2.06 7.63 -5.84
N TYR A 116 2.86 8.67 -5.57
CA TYR A 116 3.76 8.67 -4.42
C TYR A 116 3.00 8.61 -3.10
N ILE A 117 1.98 9.48 -2.95
CA ILE A 117 1.13 9.54 -1.75
C ILE A 117 0.42 8.22 -1.53
N SER A 118 -0.17 7.62 -2.58
CA SER A 118 -0.85 6.32 -2.46
C SER A 118 0.11 5.20 -2.06
N CYS A 119 1.35 5.19 -2.60
CA CYS A 119 2.37 4.24 -2.18
C CYS A 119 2.82 4.49 -0.73
N ALA A 120 2.95 5.75 -0.28
CA ALA A 120 3.30 6.10 1.09
C ALA A 120 2.23 5.63 2.08
N LEU A 121 0.95 5.84 1.78
CA LEU A 121 -0.17 5.32 2.58
C LEU A 121 -0.22 3.79 2.56
N GLY A 122 0.04 3.17 1.41
CA GLY A 122 0.18 1.71 1.30
C GLY A 122 1.34 1.16 2.11
N MET A 123 2.46 1.86 2.16
CA MET A 123 3.60 1.50 3.02
C MET A 123 3.25 1.63 4.50
N ALA A 124 2.52 2.67 4.91
CA ALA A 124 2.00 2.81 6.26
C ALA A 124 1.06 1.63 6.62
N ALA A 125 0.21 1.19 5.69
CA ALA A 125 -0.63 0.00 5.87
C ALA A 125 0.20 -1.28 6.05
N CYS A 126 1.24 -1.49 5.22
CA CYS A 126 2.14 -2.64 5.38
C CYS A 126 2.87 -2.63 6.73
N ARG A 127 3.30 -1.46 7.24
CA ARG A 127 3.91 -1.30 8.57
C ARG A 127 2.95 -1.69 9.70
N ASN A 128 1.64 -1.52 9.48
CA ASN A 128 0.56 -2.01 10.34
C ASN A 128 0.14 -3.46 10.04
N TYR A 129 0.93 -4.21 9.27
CA TYR A 129 0.69 -5.60 8.87
C TYR A 129 -0.60 -5.83 8.08
N ILE A 130 -1.13 -4.80 7.42
CA ILE A 130 -2.30 -4.81 6.55
C ILE A 130 -1.86 -5.29 5.16
N LYS A 131 -2.59 -6.25 4.59
CA LYS A 131 -2.34 -6.76 3.23
C LYS A 131 -2.71 -5.70 2.20
N THR A 132 -1.71 -5.21 1.47
CA THR A 132 -1.88 -4.16 0.49
C THR A 132 -1.49 -4.66 -0.90
N ARG A 133 -2.18 -4.19 -1.93
CA ARG A 133 -1.83 -4.40 -3.33
C ARG A 133 -1.92 -3.08 -4.09
N TYR A 134 -0.86 -2.75 -4.79
CA TYR A 134 -0.82 -1.67 -5.77
C TYR A 134 -0.92 -2.26 -7.17
N ILE A 135 -1.78 -1.67 -8.01
CA ILE A 135 -1.87 -2.00 -9.43
C ILE A 135 -2.39 -0.79 -10.20
N ARG A 136 -1.97 -0.62 -11.45
CA ARG A 136 -2.57 0.36 -12.34
C ARG A 136 -3.87 -0.22 -12.90
N LEU A 137 -4.89 0.63 -13.06
CA LEU A 137 -6.18 0.17 -13.60
C LEU A 137 -6.04 -0.56 -14.94
N PRO A 138 -5.25 -0.07 -15.94
CA PRO A 138 -5.08 -0.81 -17.19
C PRO A 138 -4.51 -2.22 -16.99
N ASP A 139 -3.57 -2.40 -16.06
CA ASP A 139 -2.95 -3.70 -15.78
C ASP A 139 -3.95 -4.65 -15.11
N LEU A 140 -4.78 -4.14 -14.19
CA LEU A 140 -5.88 -4.90 -13.58
C LEU A 140 -6.89 -5.37 -14.63
N LEU A 141 -7.34 -4.46 -15.49
CA LEU A 141 -8.32 -4.80 -16.54
C LEU A 141 -7.77 -5.85 -17.51
N ASN A 142 -6.48 -5.76 -17.87
CA ASN A 142 -5.82 -6.76 -18.68
C ASN A 142 -5.76 -8.13 -17.98
N GLU A 143 -5.38 -8.15 -16.69
CA GLU A 143 -5.38 -9.39 -15.87
C GLU A 143 -6.78 -10.04 -15.83
N LEU A 144 -7.84 -9.23 -15.64
CA LEU A 144 -9.21 -9.71 -15.62
C LEU A 144 -9.67 -10.23 -16.98
N THR A 145 -9.29 -9.57 -18.07
CA THR A 145 -9.60 -10.01 -19.44
C THR A 145 -8.96 -11.36 -19.74
N ILE A 146 -7.68 -11.54 -19.42
CA ILE A 146 -6.97 -12.81 -19.57
C ILE A 146 -7.65 -13.90 -18.73
N ALA A 147 -7.93 -13.60 -17.46
CA ALA A 147 -8.57 -14.55 -16.55
C ALA A 147 -9.96 -14.98 -17.00
N TYR A 148 -10.69 -14.09 -17.69
CA TYR A 148 -11.98 -14.41 -18.28
C TYR A 148 -11.82 -15.43 -19.43
N GLY A 149 -10.86 -15.18 -20.33
CA GLY A 149 -10.54 -16.12 -21.44
C GLY A 149 -10.05 -17.49 -20.97
N GLU A 150 -9.34 -17.54 -19.83
CA GLU A 150 -8.82 -18.79 -19.24
C GLU A 150 -9.81 -19.49 -18.30
N GLY A 151 -10.99 -18.91 -18.04
CA GLY A 151 -11.95 -19.46 -17.06
C GLY A 151 -11.52 -19.36 -15.60
N THR A 152 -10.51 -18.52 -15.30
CA THR A 152 -9.97 -18.31 -13.94
C THR A 152 -10.47 -17.04 -13.26
N PHE A 153 -11.40 -16.31 -13.88
CA PHE A 153 -11.93 -15.01 -13.46
C PHE A 153 -12.33 -14.99 -11.98
N LYS A 154 -13.17 -15.94 -11.53
CA LYS A 154 -13.61 -16.02 -10.12
C LYS A 154 -12.46 -16.17 -9.14
N LYS A 155 -11.39 -16.87 -9.54
CA LYS A 155 -10.18 -17.05 -8.71
C LYS A 155 -9.42 -15.73 -8.57
N VAL A 156 -9.31 -14.95 -9.64
CA VAL A 156 -8.67 -13.65 -9.63
C VAL A 156 -9.48 -12.67 -8.77
N ILE A 157 -10.80 -12.54 -8.96
CA ILE A 157 -11.67 -11.73 -8.10
C ILE A 157 -11.48 -12.11 -6.63
N SER A 158 -11.53 -13.41 -6.29
CA SER A 158 -11.33 -13.88 -4.91
C SER A 158 -9.95 -13.53 -4.35
N SER A 159 -8.91 -13.41 -5.19
CA SER A 159 -7.58 -12.99 -4.75
C SER A 159 -7.58 -11.52 -4.33
N TYR A 160 -8.25 -10.66 -5.08
CA TYR A 160 -8.41 -9.24 -4.75
C TYR A 160 -9.31 -9.02 -3.53
N GLN A 161 -10.32 -9.86 -3.29
CA GLN A 161 -11.16 -9.80 -2.07
C GLN A 161 -10.36 -10.03 -0.77
N LYS A 162 -9.24 -10.77 -0.84
CA LYS A 162 -8.39 -11.07 0.32
C LYS A 162 -7.38 -9.96 0.66
N ILE A 163 -7.35 -8.90 -0.13
CA ILE A 163 -6.50 -7.72 0.07
C ILE A 163 -7.28 -6.74 0.93
N ASP A 164 -6.70 -6.25 2.02
CA ASP A 164 -7.37 -5.30 2.90
C ASP A 164 -7.35 -3.88 2.29
N LEU A 165 -6.23 -3.48 1.66
CA LEU A 165 -6.08 -2.21 0.95
C LEU A 165 -5.67 -2.44 -0.50
N LEU A 166 -6.51 -2.04 -1.46
CA LEU A 166 -6.20 -2.01 -2.89
C LEU A 166 -5.88 -0.57 -3.32
N ILE A 167 -4.79 -0.38 -4.05
CA ILE A 167 -4.44 0.91 -4.66
C ILE A 167 -4.61 0.77 -6.17
N LEU A 168 -5.58 1.51 -6.73
CA LEU A 168 -5.84 1.59 -8.17
C LEU A 168 -5.26 2.89 -8.71
N ASP A 169 -4.07 2.80 -9.27
CA ASP A 169 -3.42 3.95 -9.91
C ASP A 169 -3.88 4.12 -11.37
N GLU A 170 -3.72 5.32 -11.91
CA GLU A 170 -4.18 5.71 -13.25
C GLU A 170 -5.68 5.41 -13.47
N PHE A 171 -6.48 5.58 -12.39
CA PHE A 171 -7.91 5.27 -12.41
C PHE A 171 -8.64 6.11 -13.44
N LEU A 172 -9.22 5.43 -14.44
CA LEU A 172 -9.94 6.01 -15.57
C LEU A 172 -9.13 7.06 -16.38
N LEU A 173 -7.79 6.91 -16.41
CA LEU A 173 -6.95 7.77 -17.25
C LEU A 173 -7.32 7.62 -18.74
N SER A 174 -7.65 6.41 -19.18
CA SER A 174 -8.25 6.11 -20.47
C SER A 174 -9.67 5.61 -20.29
N PRO A 175 -10.58 5.83 -21.24
CA PRO A 175 -11.91 5.21 -21.21
C PRO A 175 -11.81 3.68 -21.20
N VAL A 176 -12.76 3.03 -20.53
CA VAL A 176 -12.88 1.57 -20.46
C VAL A 176 -14.08 1.08 -21.25
N SER A 177 -13.97 -0.12 -21.85
CA SER A 177 -15.09 -0.74 -22.57
C SER A 177 -16.18 -1.22 -21.59
N VAL A 178 -17.35 -1.58 -22.11
CA VAL A 178 -18.45 -2.12 -21.32
C VAL A 178 -18.07 -3.42 -20.59
N GLU A 179 -17.33 -4.30 -21.27
CA GLU A 179 -16.84 -5.55 -20.66
C GLU A 179 -15.84 -5.27 -19.53
N GLN A 180 -14.94 -4.31 -19.75
CA GLN A 180 -13.98 -3.87 -18.73
C GLN A 180 -14.68 -3.20 -17.55
N ALA A 181 -15.72 -2.39 -17.81
CA ALA A 181 -16.53 -1.77 -16.77
C ALA A 181 -17.29 -2.81 -15.95
N SER A 182 -17.84 -3.84 -16.60
CA SER A 182 -18.49 -4.96 -15.90
C SER A 182 -17.53 -5.73 -15.01
N ALA A 183 -16.31 -6.00 -15.50
CA ALA A 183 -15.27 -6.65 -14.70
C ALA A 183 -14.79 -5.78 -13.54
N LEU A 184 -14.72 -4.45 -13.75
CA LEU A 184 -14.39 -3.49 -12.69
C LEU A 184 -15.48 -3.45 -11.62
N LEU A 185 -16.77 -3.47 -12.02
CA LEU A 185 -17.89 -3.51 -11.07
C LEU A 185 -17.77 -4.71 -10.13
N GLU A 186 -17.44 -5.90 -10.63
CA GLU A 186 -17.24 -7.10 -9.79
C GLU A 186 -16.17 -6.89 -8.70
N ILE A 187 -15.07 -6.20 -9.04
CA ILE A 187 -14.04 -5.83 -8.04
C ILE A 187 -14.59 -4.83 -7.03
N ILE A 188 -15.25 -3.76 -7.50
CA ILE A 188 -15.79 -2.69 -6.64
C ILE A 188 -16.87 -3.27 -5.72
N GLU A 189 -17.79 -4.07 -6.23
CA GLU A 189 -18.87 -4.69 -5.45
C GLU A 189 -18.33 -5.64 -4.38
N ALA A 190 -17.36 -6.47 -4.75
CA ALA A 190 -16.69 -7.37 -3.81
C ALA A 190 -16.01 -6.61 -2.65
N ARG A 191 -15.59 -5.37 -2.89
CA ARG A 191 -14.88 -4.52 -1.93
C ARG A 191 -15.76 -3.50 -1.21
N SER A 192 -16.97 -3.23 -1.71
CA SER A 192 -17.92 -2.33 -1.04
C SER A 192 -18.43 -2.90 0.30
N ILE A 193 -18.35 -4.23 0.48
CA ILE A 193 -18.74 -4.92 1.71
C ILE A 193 -17.58 -4.97 2.70
N LYS A 194 -16.35 -5.16 2.19
CA LYS A 194 -15.13 -5.27 3.01
C LYS A 194 -13.90 -4.94 2.20
N GLY A 195 -13.10 -4.03 2.74
CA GLY A 195 -11.80 -3.64 2.21
C GLY A 195 -11.81 -2.26 1.58
N SER A 196 -10.72 -1.55 1.77
CA SER A 196 -10.55 -0.17 1.31
C SER A 196 -9.88 -0.12 -0.05
N VAL A 197 -10.16 0.96 -0.80
CA VAL A 197 -9.50 1.25 -2.08
C VAL A 197 -8.98 2.69 -2.07
N ILE A 198 -7.77 2.90 -2.56
CA ILE A 198 -7.24 4.22 -2.91
C ILE A 198 -7.31 4.36 -4.44
N PHE A 199 -8.10 5.29 -4.92
CA PHE A 199 -8.23 5.61 -6.34
C PHE A 199 -7.34 6.83 -6.67
N CYS A 200 -6.37 6.67 -7.57
CA CYS A 200 -5.56 7.78 -8.06
C CYS A 200 -6.06 8.19 -9.44
N THR A 201 -6.72 9.35 -9.54
CA THR A 201 -7.36 9.81 -10.78
C THR A 201 -6.96 11.25 -11.13
N GLN A 202 -7.14 11.61 -12.40
CA GLN A 202 -6.98 13.00 -12.86
C GLN A 202 -8.33 13.72 -13.00
N PHE A 203 -9.43 13.00 -12.84
CA PHE A 203 -10.77 13.50 -13.10
C PHE A 203 -11.60 13.58 -11.82
N GLU A 204 -12.51 14.54 -11.79
CA GLU A 204 -13.58 14.56 -10.81
C GLU A 204 -14.55 13.40 -11.09
N PRO A 205 -15.30 12.91 -10.08
CA PRO A 205 -16.26 11.82 -10.28
C PRO A 205 -17.27 12.07 -11.40
N ASP A 206 -17.69 13.30 -11.60
CA ASP A 206 -18.57 13.69 -12.71
C ASP A 206 -17.94 13.40 -14.08
N GLY A 207 -16.62 13.51 -14.19
CA GLY A 207 -15.88 13.18 -15.40
C GLY A 207 -15.72 11.67 -15.64
N TRP A 208 -16.10 10.82 -14.69
CA TRP A 208 -16.04 9.36 -14.86
C TRP A 208 -17.17 8.81 -15.73
N TYR A 209 -18.33 9.51 -15.78
CA TYR A 209 -19.47 9.11 -16.60
C TYR A 209 -19.13 8.97 -18.09
N THR A 210 -18.25 9.83 -18.61
CA THR A 210 -17.82 9.77 -20.00
C THR A 210 -16.66 8.80 -20.26
N ARG A 211 -16.19 8.11 -19.23
CA ARG A 211 -15.01 7.22 -19.27
C ARG A 211 -15.34 5.77 -18.97
N ILE A 212 -16.52 5.50 -18.45
CA ILE A 212 -16.99 4.15 -18.13
C ILE A 212 -18.08 3.76 -19.12
N GLY A 213 -17.75 2.83 -20.06
CA GLY A 213 -18.71 2.35 -21.04
C GLY A 213 -19.16 3.43 -22.04
N ASP A 214 -20.40 3.35 -22.46
CA ASP A 214 -21.08 4.28 -23.36
C ASP A 214 -22.44 4.72 -22.78
N GLU A 215 -23.15 5.60 -23.48
CA GLU A 215 -24.44 6.12 -23.03
C GLU A 215 -25.52 5.01 -22.86
N SER A 216 -25.38 3.86 -23.52
CA SER A 216 -26.30 2.72 -23.38
C SER A 216 -26.14 1.99 -22.05
N ASN A 217 -25.05 2.22 -21.31
CA ASN A 217 -24.68 1.54 -20.06
C ASN A 217 -24.64 2.48 -18.85
N ALA A 218 -25.46 3.54 -18.86
CA ALA A 218 -25.53 4.53 -17.78
C ALA A 218 -25.75 3.88 -16.41
N THR A 219 -26.60 2.86 -16.31
CA THR A 219 -26.85 2.13 -15.05
C THR A 219 -25.60 1.44 -14.49
N LEU A 220 -24.77 0.84 -15.35
CA LEU A 220 -23.49 0.22 -14.94
C LEU A 220 -22.52 1.27 -14.40
N THR A 221 -22.43 2.38 -15.11
CA THR A 221 -21.57 3.52 -14.72
C THR A 221 -21.99 4.10 -13.38
N GLU A 222 -23.30 4.36 -13.22
CA GLU A 222 -23.89 4.87 -11.98
C GLU A 222 -23.61 3.91 -10.80
N ALA A 223 -23.79 2.61 -11.03
CA ALA A 223 -23.54 1.60 -10.00
C ALA A 223 -22.08 1.57 -9.52
N ILE A 224 -21.10 1.80 -10.41
CA ILE A 224 -19.68 1.90 -10.06
C ILE A 224 -19.42 3.18 -9.26
N ILE A 225 -19.88 4.33 -9.78
CA ILE A 225 -19.62 5.64 -9.18
C ILE A 225 -20.24 5.73 -7.79
N ASP A 226 -21.49 5.30 -7.64
CA ASP A 226 -22.22 5.33 -6.37
C ASP A 226 -21.48 4.57 -5.27
N ARG A 227 -21.02 3.34 -5.55
CA ARG A 227 -20.26 2.52 -4.60
C ARG A 227 -18.92 3.11 -4.20
N ILE A 228 -18.30 3.91 -5.06
CA ILE A 228 -17.01 4.52 -4.77
C ILE A 228 -17.20 5.82 -4.00
N VAL A 229 -18.05 6.72 -4.49
CA VAL A 229 -18.10 8.11 -4.03
C VAL A 229 -18.71 8.24 -2.64
N HIS A 230 -19.78 7.49 -2.37
CA HIS A 230 -20.52 7.61 -1.10
C HIS A 230 -19.75 7.04 0.12
N ASN A 231 -18.69 6.26 -0.12
CA ASN A 231 -17.86 5.68 0.96
C ASN A 231 -16.40 6.13 0.87
N ALA A 232 -16.12 7.30 0.27
CA ALA A 232 -14.76 7.76 0.03
C ALA A 232 -14.46 9.14 0.57
N TYR A 233 -13.27 9.28 1.18
CA TYR A 233 -12.65 10.58 1.41
C TYR A 233 -12.10 11.12 0.09
N SER A 234 -12.46 12.34 -0.28
CA SER A 234 -11.99 13.01 -1.49
C SER A 234 -10.87 13.98 -1.17
N VAL A 235 -9.70 13.78 -1.77
CA VAL A 235 -8.50 14.59 -1.60
C VAL A 235 -8.10 15.18 -2.94
N SER A 236 -8.19 16.50 -3.07
CA SER A 236 -7.72 17.22 -4.24
C SER A 236 -6.28 17.69 -4.04
N ILE A 237 -5.40 17.28 -4.95
CA ILE A 237 -3.99 17.66 -4.94
C ILE A 237 -3.77 18.60 -6.10
N GLU A 238 -3.71 19.89 -5.78
CA GLU A 238 -3.40 20.93 -6.76
C GLU A 238 -1.87 21.08 -6.89
N GLY A 239 -1.41 21.95 -7.76
CA GLY A 239 -0.01 22.29 -7.92
C GLY A 239 0.24 22.97 -9.24
N ARG A 240 0.86 24.16 -9.19
CA ARG A 240 1.28 24.90 -10.39
C ARG A 240 2.53 24.27 -11.02
N VAL A 241 3.38 23.70 -10.19
CA VAL A 241 4.64 23.03 -10.58
C VAL A 241 4.53 21.56 -10.23
N SER A 242 4.80 20.69 -11.20
CA SER A 242 4.74 19.24 -10.96
C SER A 242 5.86 18.78 -10.02
N MET A 243 5.62 17.72 -9.24
CA MET A 243 6.67 17.13 -8.38
C MET A 243 7.84 16.57 -9.21
N ARG A 244 7.59 16.16 -10.47
CA ARG A 244 8.65 15.74 -11.39
C ARG A 244 9.54 16.91 -11.79
N GLU A 245 8.98 18.09 -11.94
CA GLU A 245 9.72 19.32 -12.24
C GLU A 245 10.49 19.79 -11.00
N ARG A 246 9.89 19.73 -9.81
CA ARG A 246 10.55 20.08 -8.52
C ARG A 246 11.76 19.20 -8.21
N HIS A 247 11.73 17.94 -8.62
CA HIS A 247 12.82 16.96 -8.40
C HIS A 247 13.58 16.59 -9.67
N GLY A 248 13.30 17.28 -10.78
CA GLY A 248 13.97 17.07 -12.06
C GLY A 248 15.38 17.68 -12.10
N LEU A 249 16.15 17.31 -13.12
CA LEU A 249 17.51 17.84 -13.34
C LEU A 249 17.56 19.38 -13.46
N ASN A 250 16.46 20.00 -13.88
CA ASN A 250 16.31 21.45 -14.03
C ASN A 250 15.53 22.08 -12.86
N ALA A 251 15.44 21.39 -11.72
CA ALA A 251 14.78 21.96 -10.54
C ALA A 251 15.50 23.26 -10.14
N PRO A 252 14.73 24.35 -9.81
CA PRO A 252 15.35 25.55 -9.28
C PRO A 252 16.14 25.17 -8.03
N GLN A 253 17.44 25.46 -8.03
CA GLN A 253 18.29 25.23 -6.88
C GLN A 253 17.64 25.91 -5.67
N LYS A 254 17.49 25.21 -4.57
CA LYS A 254 17.10 25.81 -3.29
C LYS A 254 18.14 26.89 -3.03
N GLY A 255 17.75 28.15 -3.16
CA GLY A 255 18.61 29.27 -2.87
C GLY A 255 19.19 29.06 -1.48
N GLY A 256 20.50 28.95 -1.39
CA GLY A 256 21.19 29.02 -0.12
C GLY A 256 20.76 30.34 0.52
N SER A 257 20.11 30.27 1.67
CA SER A 257 19.98 31.42 2.55
C SER A 257 21.34 31.65 3.15
N ASP A 258 22.14 32.51 2.50
CA ASP A 258 23.27 33.15 3.12
C ASP A 258 22.78 34.14 4.17
N ALA A 259 23.45 34.09 5.34
CA ALA A 259 23.54 34.99 6.49
C ALA A 259 22.40 34.97 7.49
#